data_65c3f3201d65c0868a1c872077ea3dcd
#
_entry.id   65c3f3201d65c0868a1c872077ea3dcd
#
_cell.length_a   1.000
_cell.length_b   1.000
_cell.length_c   1.000
_cell.angle_alpha   90.00
_cell.angle_beta   90.00
_cell.angle_gamma   90.00
#
_symmetry.space_group_name_H-M   'P 1'
#
loop_
_entity.id
_entity.type
_entity.pdbx_description
1 polymer ?
#
loop_
_entity_poly.entity_id
_entity_poly.type
_entity_poly.pdbx_seq_one_letter_code
_entity_poly.pdbx_strand_id
1 'polypeptide(L)'
;MNTRKLNTEVLLWIALVLVLSYLCYLPMFLEKKGIHISQMLLNSKYLFITVPFLVSIFFTLKHKYLKKWLCTLFVEKVKLQSISSCIILASIGLSFSIIYCLAVDEKNLFTNSYPSVLAAVFNCSYLFITALLEEIAWRGFLLDKLTTAKGKGSALGYVGIIWVIWHIPMWAIRNSLGFNEILIYSIWTILISLILGILFYRYKSILIVSLSHTIFNTCFITPIKYNVILLASILILSFIIFNKKTGTA
;
A
#
# COMPACT_ATOMS: atom_id res chain seq x y z
N MET A 1 4.66 17.98 21.25
CA MET A 1 4.06 16.77 21.90
C MET A 1 5.19 15.97 22.52
N ASN A 2 5.06 15.50 23.76
CA ASN A 2 6.12 14.70 24.42
C ASN A 2 6.34 13.41 23.62
N THR A 3 7.62 13.07 23.33
CA THR A 3 8.01 11.87 22.54
C THR A 3 7.43 10.57 23.11
N ARG A 4 7.32 10.45 24.44
CA ARG A 4 6.71 9.29 25.11
C ARG A 4 5.22 9.15 24.76
N LYS A 5 4.45 10.26 24.75
CA LYS A 5 3.03 10.28 24.38
C LYS A 5 2.82 9.94 22.91
N LEU A 6 3.70 10.44 22.03
CA LEU A 6 3.67 10.13 20.60
C LEU A 6 3.91 8.64 20.33
N ASN A 7 4.91 8.04 21.00
CA ASN A 7 5.20 6.61 20.87
C ASN A 7 4.01 5.74 21.34
N THR A 8 3.36 6.10 22.45
CA THR A 8 2.18 5.37 22.95
C THR A 8 1.01 5.46 21.96
N GLU A 9 0.75 6.63 21.37
CA GLU A 9 -0.31 6.80 20.37
C GLU A 9 -0.07 5.94 19.12
N VAL A 10 1.17 5.90 18.63
CA VAL A 10 1.56 5.07 17.48
C VAL A 10 1.38 3.58 17.79
N LEU A 11 1.83 3.13 18.95
CA LEU A 11 1.70 1.73 19.36
C LEU A 11 0.22 1.31 19.51
N LEU A 12 -0.62 2.16 20.10
CA LEU A 12 -2.06 1.92 20.20
C LEU A 12 -2.73 1.87 18.82
N TRP A 13 -2.34 2.77 17.92
CA TRP A 13 -2.85 2.76 16.54
C TRP A 13 -2.49 1.44 15.85
N ILE A 14 -1.23 1.02 15.92
CA ILE A 14 -0.75 -0.24 15.32
C ILE A 14 -1.51 -1.43 15.91
N ALA A 15 -1.62 -1.51 17.22
CA ALA A 15 -2.32 -2.59 17.90
C ALA A 15 -3.79 -2.68 17.47
N LEU A 16 -4.51 -1.55 17.44
CA LEU A 16 -5.91 -1.50 17.02
C LEU A 16 -6.07 -1.90 15.55
N VAL A 17 -5.22 -1.38 14.66
CA VAL A 17 -5.27 -1.73 13.23
C VAL A 17 -5.05 -3.23 13.05
N LEU A 18 -4.02 -3.81 13.66
CA LEU A 18 -3.73 -5.23 13.51
C LEU A 18 -4.83 -6.11 14.10
N VAL A 19 -5.26 -5.84 15.33
CA VAL A 19 -6.31 -6.65 16.00
C VAL A 19 -7.62 -6.59 15.20
N LEU A 20 -8.11 -5.41 14.86
CA LEU A 20 -9.38 -5.27 14.14
C LEU A 20 -9.31 -5.86 12.73
N SER A 21 -8.18 -5.69 12.03
CA SER A 21 -7.97 -6.27 10.70
C SER A 21 -7.92 -7.80 10.75
N TYR A 22 -7.27 -8.38 11.77
CA TYR A 22 -7.20 -9.83 11.94
C TYR A 22 -8.57 -10.41 12.29
N LEU A 23 -9.37 -9.72 13.10
CA LEU A 23 -10.74 -10.09 13.40
C LEU A 23 -11.62 -10.12 12.13
N CYS A 24 -11.36 -9.29 11.11
CA CYS A 24 -12.06 -9.35 9.84
C CYS A 24 -11.88 -10.68 9.10
N TYR A 25 -10.75 -11.38 9.30
CA TYR A 25 -10.47 -12.69 8.69
C TYR A 25 -10.80 -13.89 9.60
N LEU A 26 -11.12 -13.66 10.87
CA LEU A 26 -11.43 -14.73 11.82
C LEU A 26 -12.60 -15.62 11.35
N PRO A 27 -13.74 -15.09 10.84
CA PRO A 27 -14.82 -15.92 10.33
C PRO A 27 -14.37 -16.86 9.21
N MET A 28 -13.58 -16.36 8.26
CA MET A 28 -13.07 -17.15 7.16
C MET A 28 -12.07 -18.23 7.62
N PHE A 29 -11.26 -17.93 8.63
CA PHE A 29 -10.36 -18.91 9.25
C PHE A 29 -11.16 -20.05 9.93
N LEU A 30 -12.21 -19.72 10.68
CA LEU A 30 -13.07 -20.70 11.35
C LEU A 30 -13.81 -21.58 10.35
N GLU A 31 -14.32 -21.01 9.26
CA GLU A 31 -14.94 -21.76 8.15
C GLU A 31 -13.98 -22.79 7.55
N LYS A 32 -12.71 -22.39 7.31
CA LYS A 32 -11.67 -23.33 6.84
C LYS A 32 -11.33 -24.44 7.85
N LYS A 33 -11.67 -24.27 9.12
CA LYS A 33 -11.54 -25.30 10.16
C LYS A 33 -12.78 -26.18 10.30
N GLY A 34 -13.76 -26.04 9.40
CA GLY A 34 -14.99 -26.83 9.40
C GLY A 34 -16.11 -26.29 10.30
N ILE A 35 -15.95 -25.09 10.87
CA ILE A 35 -17.00 -24.44 11.65
C ILE A 35 -17.88 -23.65 10.67
N HIS A 36 -19.15 -24.02 10.58
CA HIS A 36 -20.08 -23.32 9.68
C HIS A 36 -20.33 -21.89 10.14
N ILE A 37 -20.02 -20.92 9.27
CA ILE A 37 -20.13 -19.49 9.51
C ILE A 37 -21.12 -18.88 8.53
N SER A 38 -22.00 -17.99 9.01
CA SER A 38 -22.94 -17.30 8.14
C SER A 38 -22.25 -16.44 7.09
N GLN A 39 -22.80 -16.34 5.88
CA GLN A 39 -22.26 -15.53 4.78
C GLN A 39 -22.07 -14.05 5.17
N MET A 40 -22.93 -13.53 6.04
CA MET A 40 -22.81 -12.16 6.56
C MET A 40 -21.49 -11.96 7.30
N LEU A 41 -21.10 -12.89 8.17
CA LEU A 41 -19.83 -12.84 8.90
C LEU A 41 -18.63 -13.09 7.98
N LEU A 42 -18.73 -13.99 6.99
CA LEU A 42 -17.69 -14.21 6.00
C LEU A 42 -17.38 -12.96 5.17
N ASN A 43 -18.34 -12.07 5.00
CA ASN A 43 -18.17 -10.81 4.30
C ASN A 43 -17.37 -9.76 5.10
N SER A 44 -17.09 -9.98 6.39
CA SER A 44 -16.24 -9.09 7.20
C SER A 44 -14.85 -8.90 6.60
N LYS A 45 -14.33 -9.86 5.82
CA LYS A 45 -13.06 -9.75 5.07
C LYS A 45 -12.98 -8.50 4.17
N TYR A 46 -14.11 -7.98 3.70
CA TYR A 46 -14.13 -6.77 2.86
C TYR A 46 -13.93 -5.49 3.66
N LEU A 47 -14.16 -5.53 4.98
CA LEU A 47 -13.90 -4.39 5.87
C LEU A 47 -12.41 -4.22 6.18
N PHE A 48 -11.60 -5.25 5.97
CA PHE A 48 -10.18 -5.27 6.27
C PHE A 48 -9.44 -4.03 5.74
N ILE A 49 -9.66 -3.66 4.46
CA ILE A 49 -9.01 -2.52 3.80
C ILE A 49 -9.37 -1.19 4.46
N THR A 50 -10.59 -1.07 5.01
CA THR A 50 -11.06 0.19 5.61
C THR A 50 -10.57 0.39 7.04
N VAL A 51 -10.16 -0.66 7.74
CA VAL A 51 -9.77 -0.61 9.16
C VAL A 51 -8.68 0.42 9.43
N PRO A 52 -7.53 0.46 8.72
CA PRO A 52 -6.48 1.44 9.01
C PRO A 52 -6.96 2.88 8.87
N PHE A 53 -7.80 3.15 7.85
CA PHE A 53 -8.40 4.45 7.63
C PHE A 53 -9.34 4.85 8.78
N LEU A 54 -10.27 3.97 9.18
CA LEU A 54 -11.21 4.23 10.25
C LEU A 54 -10.52 4.48 11.59
N VAL A 55 -9.48 3.70 11.90
CA VAL A 55 -8.67 3.90 13.11
C VAL A 55 -7.94 5.25 13.04
N SER A 56 -7.44 5.67 11.88
CA SER A 56 -6.81 7.00 11.71
C SER A 56 -7.81 8.14 11.93
N ILE A 57 -9.03 8.01 11.40
CA ILE A 57 -10.13 8.96 11.65
C ILE A 57 -10.44 9.03 13.14
N PHE A 58 -10.56 7.88 13.81
CA PHE A 58 -10.82 7.84 15.26
C PHE A 58 -9.77 8.64 16.06
N PHE A 59 -8.47 8.43 15.78
CA PHE A 59 -7.40 9.15 16.48
C PHE A 59 -7.41 10.66 16.18
N THR A 60 -7.68 11.05 14.92
CA THR A 60 -7.72 12.46 14.53
C THR A 60 -8.93 13.19 15.12
N LEU A 61 -10.08 12.53 15.22
CA LEU A 61 -11.28 13.02 15.91
C LEU A 61 -11.03 13.17 17.41
N LYS A 62 -10.48 12.15 18.07
CA LYS A 62 -10.14 12.16 19.50
C LYS A 62 -9.26 13.36 19.85
N HIS A 63 -8.35 13.74 18.98
CA HIS A 63 -7.44 14.87 19.19
C HIS A 63 -7.90 16.17 18.54
N LYS A 64 -9.13 16.21 18.00
CA LYS A 64 -9.79 17.41 17.43
C LYS A 64 -9.02 18.10 16.30
N TYR A 65 -8.25 17.34 15.50
CA TYR A 65 -7.49 17.91 14.37
C TYR A 65 -7.83 17.29 13.00
N LEU A 66 -8.94 16.54 12.89
CA LEU A 66 -9.34 15.85 11.66
C LEU A 66 -9.39 16.79 10.44
N LYS A 67 -10.06 17.95 10.55
CA LYS A 67 -10.18 18.92 9.44
C LYS A 67 -8.80 19.39 8.98
N LYS A 68 -7.94 19.80 9.93
CA LYS A 68 -6.57 20.25 9.62
C LYS A 68 -5.76 19.14 8.96
N TRP A 69 -5.85 17.92 9.47
CA TRP A 69 -5.14 16.76 8.92
C TRP A 69 -5.59 16.45 7.49
N LEU A 70 -6.90 16.35 7.22
CA LEU A 70 -7.42 16.13 5.87
C LEU A 70 -6.99 17.27 4.93
N CYS A 71 -7.08 18.53 5.36
CA CYS A 71 -6.59 19.63 4.55
C CYS A 71 -5.11 19.47 4.17
N THR A 72 -4.23 19.06 5.10
CA THR A 72 -2.80 18.86 4.78
C THR A 72 -2.54 17.74 3.78
N LEU A 73 -3.42 16.74 3.70
CA LEU A 73 -3.28 15.62 2.78
C LEU A 73 -3.68 15.95 1.33
N PHE A 74 -4.63 16.89 1.15
CA PHE A 74 -5.26 17.18 -0.15
C PHE A 74 -4.99 18.59 -0.70
N VAL A 75 -4.37 19.49 0.09
CA VAL A 75 -4.16 20.90 -0.31
C VAL A 75 -2.93 21.07 -1.22
N GLU A 76 -1.97 20.18 -1.17
CA GLU A 76 -0.78 20.29 -2.04
C GLU A 76 -1.19 20.13 -3.51
N LYS A 77 -0.91 21.19 -4.31
CA LYS A 77 -1.18 21.15 -5.75
C LYS A 77 -0.38 20.03 -6.41
N VAL A 78 -1.09 19.19 -7.17
CA VAL A 78 -0.47 18.17 -7.99
C VAL A 78 0.42 18.84 -9.04
N LYS A 79 1.73 18.63 -8.96
CA LYS A 79 2.71 19.21 -9.90
C LYS A 79 2.85 18.31 -11.14
N LEU A 80 3.10 18.90 -12.31
CA LEU A 80 3.35 18.14 -13.54
C LEU A 80 4.44 17.08 -13.36
N GLN A 81 5.51 17.39 -12.61
CA GLN A 81 6.59 16.46 -12.29
C GLN A 81 6.12 15.24 -11.47
N SER A 82 5.07 15.36 -10.65
CA SER A 82 4.52 14.22 -9.93
C SER A 82 3.67 13.32 -10.82
N ILE A 83 2.94 13.89 -11.76
CA ILE A 83 2.19 13.15 -12.78
C ILE A 83 3.16 12.39 -13.70
N SER A 84 4.24 13.04 -14.16
CA SER A 84 5.25 12.36 -14.98
C SER A 84 5.89 11.17 -14.27
N SER A 85 6.09 11.24 -12.95
CA SER A 85 6.59 10.10 -12.17
C SER A 85 5.60 8.91 -12.18
N CYS A 86 4.29 9.17 -12.09
CA CYS A 86 3.27 8.11 -12.23
C CYS A 86 3.26 7.50 -13.63
N ILE A 87 3.35 8.33 -14.68
CA ILE A 87 3.42 7.85 -16.07
C ILE A 87 4.65 6.98 -16.27
N ILE A 88 5.82 7.40 -15.79
CA ILE A 88 7.05 6.62 -15.88
C ILE A 88 6.91 5.27 -15.17
N LEU A 89 6.36 5.24 -13.97
CA LEU A 89 6.11 3.99 -13.22
C LEU A 89 5.17 3.06 -13.99
N ALA A 90 4.08 3.59 -14.55
CA ALA A 90 3.14 2.81 -15.35
C ALA A 90 3.80 2.26 -16.60
N SER A 91 4.59 3.08 -17.32
CA SER A 91 5.31 2.67 -18.53
C SER A 91 6.33 1.57 -18.24
N ILE A 92 7.08 1.67 -17.14
CA ILE A 92 8.04 0.63 -16.72
C ILE A 92 7.30 -0.68 -16.41
N GLY A 93 6.23 -0.64 -15.59
CA GLY A 93 5.47 -1.83 -15.22
C GLY A 93 4.84 -2.52 -16.44
N LEU A 94 4.21 -1.75 -17.34
CA LEU A 94 3.59 -2.28 -18.55
C LEU A 94 4.64 -2.83 -19.52
N SER A 95 5.73 -2.11 -19.76
CA SER A 95 6.81 -2.58 -20.67
C SER A 95 7.41 -3.89 -20.17
N PHE A 96 7.68 -3.98 -18.87
CA PHE A 96 8.21 -5.20 -18.25
C PHE A 96 7.21 -6.36 -18.38
N SER A 97 5.92 -6.11 -18.16
CA SER A 97 4.88 -7.13 -18.30
C SER A 97 4.75 -7.60 -19.76
N ILE A 98 4.81 -6.69 -20.74
CA ILE A 98 4.79 -7.05 -22.17
C ILE A 98 6.01 -7.89 -22.55
N ILE A 99 7.22 -7.46 -22.17
CA ILE A 99 8.46 -8.21 -22.46
C ILE A 99 8.40 -9.62 -21.84
N TYR A 100 7.90 -9.73 -20.60
CA TYR A 100 7.73 -11.04 -19.96
C TYR A 100 6.77 -11.92 -20.75
N CYS A 101 5.59 -11.42 -21.15
CA CYS A 101 4.61 -12.18 -21.93
C CYS A 101 5.19 -12.68 -23.26
N LEU A 102 5.95 -11.84 -23.95
CA LEU A 102 6.61 -12.20 -25.20
C LEU A 102 7.71 -13.27 -24.99
N ALA A 103 8.44 -13.20 -23.87
CA ALA A 103 9.53 -14.13 -23.57
C ALA A 103 9.03 -15.52 -23.13
N VAL A 104 7.83 -15.63 -22.55
CA VAL A 104 7.27 -16.88 -22.00
C VAL A 104 6.14 -17.44 -22.86
N ASP A 105 5.86 -16.79 -24.01
CA ASP A 105 4.73 -17.11 -24.94
C ASP A 105 3.36 -17.19 -24.23
N GLU A 106 3.19 -16.39 -23.17
CA GLU A 106 1.99 -16.40 -22.35
C GLU A 106 0.94 -15.44 -22.91
N LYS A 107 0.19 -15.90 -23.92
CA LYS A 107 -0.81 -15.10 -24.65
C LYS A 107 -2.00 -14.63 -23.80
N ASN A 108 -2.18 -15.20 -22.61
CA ASN A 108 -3.38 -15.04 -21.79
C ASN A 108 -3.33 -13.95 -20.72
N LEU A 109 -2.19 -13.29 -20.49
CA LEU A 109 -2.08 -12.27 -19.45
C LEU A 109 -2.98 -11.05 -19.65
N PHE A 110 -3.26 -10.70 -20.91
CA PHE A 110 -4.11 -9.53 -21.27
C PHE A 110 -5.54 -9.92 -21.66
N THR A 111 -5.77 -11.16 -22.13
CA THR A 111 -7.05 -11.57 -22.72
C THR A 111 -8.11 -11.98 -21.71
N ASN A 112 -7.71 -12.36 -20.47
CA ASN A 112 -8.64 -12.84 -19.45
C ASN A 112 -8.91 -11.85 -18.31
N SER A 113 -8.32 -10.64 -18.36
CA SER A 113 -8.35 -9.76 -17.20
C SER A 113 -9.70 -9.07 -16.97
N TYR A 114 -10.41 -8.70 -18.04
CA TYR A 114 -11.71 -8.01 -17.92
C TYR A 114 -12.65 -8.32 -19.09
N PRO A 115 -13.92 -8.67 -18.81
CA PRO A 115 -14.92 -9.00 -19.85
C PRO A 115 -15.34 -7.77 -20.69
N SER A 116 -15.02 -6.54 -20.25
CA SER A 116 -15.33 -5.30 -20.96
C SER A 116 -14.48 -4.13 -20.47
N VAL A 117 -14.39 -3.07 -21.26
CA VAL A 117 -13.77 -1.80 -20.88
C VAL A 117 -14.42 -1.23 -19.62
N LEU A 118 -15.73 -1.34 -19.50
CA LEU A 118 -16.48 -0.89 -18.33
C LEU A 118 -16.05 -1.63 -17.06
N ALA A 119 -15.88 -2.95 -17.12
CA ALA A 119 -15.38 -3.77 -16.01
C ALA A 119 -13.95 -3.36 -15.61
N ALA A 120 -13.09 -3.06 -16.59
CA ALA A 120 -11.74 -2.56 -16.34
C ALA A 120 -11.76 -1.20 -15.62
N VAL A 121 -12.60 -0.26 -16.06
CA VAL A 121 -12.77 1.06 -15.42
C VAL A 121 -13.28 0.91 -13.98
N PHE A 122 -14.30 0.07 -13.74
CA PHE A 122 -14.78 -0.19 -12.39
C PHE A 122 -13.71 -0.78 -11.48
N ASN A 123 -12.92 -1.75 -11.98
CA ASN A 123 -11.85 -2.34 -11.18
C ASN A 123 -10.74 -1.32 -10.87
N CYS A 124 -10.29 -0.54 -11.85
CA CYS A 124 -9.31 0.52 -11.62
C CYS A 124 -9.81 1.56 -10.61
N SER A 125 -11.09 1.94 -10.70
CA SER A 125 -11.72 2.87 -9.74
C SER A 125 -11.77 2.27 -8.34
N TYR A 126 -12.15 1.01 -8.22
CA TYR A 126 -12.14 0.28 -6.94
C TYR A 126 -10.72 0.22 -6.34
N LEU A 127 -9.72 -0.16 -7.14
CA LEU A 127 -8.32 -0.21 -6.70
C LEU A 127 -7.79 1.17 -6.29
N PHE A 128 -8.19 2.23 -6.99
CA PHE A 128 -7.82 3.59 -6.61
C PHE A 128 -8.44 4.02 -5.28
N ILE A 129 -9.73 3.73 -5.07
CA ILE A 129 -10.41 4.07 -3.81
C ILE A 129 -9.78 3.30 -2.64
N THR A 130 -9.51 2.00 -2.81
CA THR A 130 -8.87 1.19 -1.78
C THR A 130 -7.46 1.67 -1.47
N ALA A 131 -6.65 1.96 -2.50
CA ALA A 131 -5.33 2.56 -2.35
C ALA A 131 -5.40 3.91 -1.64
N LEU A 132 -6.39 4.76 -1.97
CA LEU A 132 -6.55 6.06 -1.32
C LEU A 132 -6.81 5.92 0.19
N LEU A 133 -7.71 5.02 0.60
CA LEU A 133 -7.98 4.75 2.01
C LEU A 133 -6.74 4.25 2.75
N GLU A 134 -5.99 3.34 2.11
CA GLU A 134 -4.73 2.83 2.65
C GLU A 134 -3.68 3.95 2.79
N GLU A 135 -3.44 4.74 1.75
CA GLU A 135 -2.40 5.77 1.77
C GLU A 135 -2.70 6.90 2.76
N ILE A 136 -3.97 7.27 2.95
CA ILE A 136 -4.37 8.19 4.02
C ILE A 136 -3.92 7.66 5.40
N ALA A 137 -4.10 6.37 5.65
CA ALA A 137 -3.73 5.75 6.91
C ALA A 137 -2.21 5.54 7.04
N TRP A 138 -1.58 4.92 6.04
CA TRP A 138 -0.17 4.54 6.11
C TRP A 138 0.76 5.74 5.96
N ARG A 139 0.53 6.62 4.98
CA ARG A 139 1.42 7.77 4.70
C ARG A 139 0.92 9.03 5.39
N GLY A 140 -0.39 9.27 5.37
CA GLY A 140 -0.98 10.45 5.98
C GLY A 140 -0.97 10.41 7.50
N PHE A 141 -1.11 9.24 8.13
CA PHE A 141 -1.13 9.13 9.59
C PHE A 141 0.13 8.48 10.16
N LEU A 142 0.37 7.19 9.87
CA LEU A 142 1.43 6.41 10.53
C LEU A 142 2.83 6.93 10.18
N LEU A 143 3.12 7.13 8.88
CA LEU A 143 4.44 7.60 8.43
C LEU A 143 4.76 8.99 8.99
N ASP A 144 3.78 9.89 9.02
CA ASP A 144 3.95 11.25 9.59
C ASP A 144 4.31 11.19 11.07
N LYS A 145 3.56 10.41 11.85
CA LYS A 145 3.82 10.19 13.28
C LYS A 145 5.18 9.55 13.54
N LEU A 146 5.52 8.48 12.80
CA LEU A 146 6.81 7.80 12.92
C LEU A 146 7.97 8.70 12.49
N THR A 147 7.79 9.53 11.46
CA THR A 147 8.80 10.50 11.02
C THR A 147 9.16 11.47 12.14
N THR A 148 8.13 11.97 12.84
CA THR A 148 8.31 12.86 13.99
C THR A 148 9.01 12.16 15.17
N ALA A 149 8.71 10.86 15.38
CA ALA A 149 9.24 10.11 16.53
C ALA A 149 10.62 9.50 16.31
N LYS A 150 10.94 9.07 15.09
CA LYS A 150 12.09 8.20 14.76
C LYS A 150 12.96 8.71 13.60
N GLY A 151 12.54 9.79 12.93
CA GLY A 151 13.19 10.26 11.69
C GLY A 151 12.75 9.52 10.44
N LYS A 152 13.03 10.13 9.27
CA LYS A 152 12.50 9.69 7.96
C LYS A 152 12.87 8.25 7.58
N GLY A 153 14.16 7.90 7.69
CA GLY A 153 14.67 6.59 7.27
C GLY A 153 14.06 5.44 8.08
N SER A 154 14.09 5.55 9.41
CA SER A 154 13.51 4.57 10.31
C SER A 154 11.99 4.45 10.10
N ALA A 155 11.29 5.57 9.91
CA ALA A 155 9.85 5.59 9.68
C ALA A 155 9.45 4.80 8.42
N LEU A 156 10.19 4.93 7.31
CA LEU A 156 9.97 4.14 6.09
C LEU A 156 10.06 2.64 6.37
N GLY A 157 11.11 2.19 7.06
CA GLY A 157 11.28 0.78 7.40
C GLY A 157 10.18 0.24 8.30
N TYR A 158 9.82 0.97 9.36
CA TYR A 158 8.73 0.57 10.26
C TYR A 158 7.38 0.45 9.53
N VAL A 159 7.03 1.44 8.70
CA VAL A 159 5.76 1.37 7.93
C VAL A 159 5.76 0.15 7.02
N GLY A 160 6.87 -0.14 6.32
CA GLY A 160 6.96 -1.32 5.45
C GLY A 160 6.74 -2.63 6.20
N ILE A 161 7.40 -2.80 7.35
CA ILE A 161 7.26 -4.00 8.18
C ILE A 161 5.83 -4.15 8.72
N ILE A 162 5.24 -3.08 9.26
CA ILE A 162 3.88 -3.10 9.80
C ILE A 162 2.86 -3.41 8.69
N TRP A 163 3.07 -2.86 7.49
CA TRP A 163 2.21 -3.10 6.34
C TRP A 163 2.26 -4.57 5.87
N VAL A 164 3.44 -5.20 5.91
CA VAL A 164 3.58 -6.66 5.70
C VAL A 164 2.78 -7.44 6.74
N ILE A 165 2.98 -7.17 8.03
CA ILE A 165 2.28 -7.86 9.12
C ILE A 165 0.76 -7.73 8.93
N TRP A 166 0.28 -6.55 8.55
CA TRP A 166 -1.12 -6.30 8.29
C TRP A 166 -1.67 -7.16 7.14
N HIS A 167 -0.89 -7.45 6.09
CA HIS A 167 -1.32 -8.28 4.96
C HIS A 167 -1.35 -9.79 5.23
N ILE A 168 -0.66 -10.29 6.25
CA ILE A 168 -0.52 -11.74 6.50
C ILE A 168 -1.87 -12.49 6.52
N PRO A 169 -2.95 -12.02 7.19
CA PRO A 169 -4.22 -12.75 7.19
C PRO A 169 -4.82 -12.88 5.79
N MET A 170 -4.70 -11.84 4.97
CA MET A 170 -5.18 -11.87 3.58
C MET A 170 -4.41 -12.94 2.78
N TRP A 171 -3.10 -12.98 2.88
CA TRP A 171 -2.28 -13.93 2.14
C TRP A 171 -2.48 -15.37 2.62
N ALA A 172 -2.40 -15.60 3.93
CA ALA A 172 -2.49 -16.93 4.52
C ALA A 172 -3.91 -17.50 4.52
N ILE A 173 -4.92 -16.67 4.81
CA ILE A 173 -6.30 -17.14 4.98
C ILE A 173 -7.08 -17.00 3.67
N ARG A 174 -7.14 -15.80 3.07
CA ARG A 174 -7.93 -15.58 1.86
C ARG A 174 -7.30 -16.23 0.63
N ASN A 175 -6.01 -16.00 0.41
CA ASN A 175 -5.30 -16.46 -0.79
C ASN A 175 -4.70 -17.85 -0.62
N SER A 176 -4.67 -18.40 0.59
CA SER A 176 -4.09 -19.71 0.92
C SER A 176 -2.63 -19.89 0.50
N LEU A 177 -1.84 -18.81 0.56
CA LEU A 177 -0.43 -18.81 0.16
C LEU A 177 0.41 -19.62 1.17
N GLY A 178 1.38 -20.36 0.65
CA GLY A 178 2.39 -21.04 1.43
C GLY A 178 3.48 -20.08 1.96
N PHE A 179 4.37 -20.60 2.81
CA PHE A 179 5.42 -19.81 3.46
C PHE A 179 6.33 -19.08 2.46
N ASN A 180 6.81 -19.77 1.41
CA ASN A 180 7.69 -19.18 0.41
C ASN A 180 7.01 -18.05 -0.37
N GLU A 181 5.73 -18.21 -0.68
CA GLU A 181 4.94 -17.19 -1.35
C GLU A 181 4.76 -15.98 -0.44
N ILE A 182 4.40 -16.18 0.83
CA ILE A 182 4.27 -15.10 1.82
C ILE A 182 5.59 -14.33 1.95
N LEU A 183 6.73 -15.01 1.94
CA LEU A 183 8.05 -14.37 1.99
C LEU A 183 8.28 -13.45 0.78
N ILE A 184 7.99 -13.94 -0.43
CA ILE A 184 8.13 -13.15 -1.68
C ILE A 184 7.18 -11.93 -1.65
N TYR A 185 5.91 -12.13 -1.25
CA TYR A 185 4.94 -11.05 -1.10
C TYR A 185 5.35 -10.04 -0.03
N SER A 186 6.02 -10.48 1.04
CA SER A 186 6.55 -9.60 2.08
C SER A 186 7.65 -8.68 1.53
N ILE A 187 8.59 -9.23 0.78
CA ILE A 187 9.67 -8.45 0.13
C ILE A 187 9.05 -7.45 -0.86
N TRP A 188 8.14 -7.88 -1.70
CA TRP A 188 7.39 -7.03 -2.63
C TRP A 188 6.71 -5.86 -1.91
N THR A 189 5.98 -6.13 -0.84
CA THR A 189 5.24 -5.12 -0.07
C THR A 189 6.18 -4.13 0.60
N ILE A 190 7.32 -4.58 1.14
CA ILE A 190 8.34 -3.67 1.70
C ILE A 190 8.87 -2.73 0.61
N LEU A 191 9.24 -3.25 -0.57
CA LEU A 191 9.78 -2.45 -1.66
C LEU A 191 8.76 -1.39 -2.14
N ILE A 192 7.51 -1.79 -2.35
CA ILE A 192 6.44 -0.83 -2.68
C ILE A 192 6.28 0.20 -1.57
N SER A 193 6.24 -0.22 -0.31
CA SER A 193 6.08 0.69 0.81
C SER A 193 7.17 1.75 0.86
N LEU A 194 8.43 1.37 0.61
CA LEU A 194 9.55 2.29 0.56
C LEU A 194 9.41 3.29 -0.58
N ILE A 195 9.07 2.82 -1.79
CA ILE A 195 8.87 3.68 -2.96
C ILE A 195 7.74 4.69 -2.71
N LEU A 196 6.58 4.22 -2.24
CA LEU A 196 5.43 5.08 -1.94
C LEU A 196 5.73 6.10 -0.83
N GLY A 197 6.50 5.69 0.20
CA GLY A 197 6.94 6.59 1.25
C GLY A 197 7.92 7.66 0.76
N ILE A 198 8.85 7.32 -0.13
CA ILE A 198 9.77 8.28 -0.78
C ILE A 198 8.98 9.26 -1.66
N LEU A 199 8.02 8.77 -2.44
CA LEU A 199 7.13 9.62 -3.25
C LEU A 199 6.33 10.58 -2.37
N PHE A 200 5.82 10.10 -1.23
CA PHE A 200 5.11 10.95 -0.28
C PHE A 200 6.00 12.04 0.30
N TYR A 201 7.23 11.72 0.69
CA TYR A 201 8.17 12.74 1.17
C TYR A 201 8.52 13.78 0.11
N ARG A 202 8.59 13.36 -1.15
CA ARG A 202 8.96 14.23 -2.28
C ARG A 202 7.81 15.14 -2.72
N TYR A 203 6.60 14.60 -2.82
CA TYR A 203 5.47 15.31 -3.43
C TYR A 203 4.43 15.80 -2.42
N LYS A 204 4.45 15.28 -1.20
CA LYS A 204 3.48 15.61 -0.15
C LYS A 204 2.01 15.49 -0.58
N SER A 205 1.72 14.60 -1.52
CA SER A 205 0.41 14.42 -2.11
C SER A 205 -0.07 12.98 -1.94
N ILE A 206 -1.13 12.80 -1.19
CA ILE A 206 -1.79 11.49 -1.03
C ILE A 206 -2.35 11.00 -2.37
N LEU A 207 -2.89 11.89 -3.21
CA LEU A 207 -3.43 11.50 -4.50
C LEU A 207 -2.37 10.87 -5.42
N ILE A 208 -1.16 11.46 -5.48
CA ILE A 208 -0.05 10.94 -6.28
C ILE A 208 0.42 9.58 -5.75
N VAL A 209 0.50 9.42 -4.44
CA VAL A 209 0.90 8.14 -3.84
C VAL A 209 -0.16 7.07 -4.07
N SER A 210 -1.45 7.42 -3.96
CA SER A 210 -2.57 6.51 -4.26
C SER A 210 -2.61 6.10 -5.74
N LEU A 211 -2.37 7.02 -6.65
CA LEU A 211 -2.23 6.71 -8.09
C LEU A 211 -1.05 5.75 -8.32
N SER A 212 0.11 6.02 -7.71
CA SER A 212 1.27 5.14 -7.82
C SER A 212 0.99 3.75 -7.24
N HIS A 213 0.29 3.68 -6.11
CA HIS A 213 -0.13 2.41 -5.51
C HIS A 213 -1.08 1.63 -6.44
N THR A 214 -2.05 2.32 -7.03
CA THR A 214 -2.95 1.72 -8.03
C THR A 214 -2.16 1.18 -9.23
N ILE A 215 -1.15 1.91 -9.71
CA ILE A 215 -0.28 1.46 -10.80
C ILE A 215 0.47 0.19 -10.42
N PHE A 216 1.00 0.08 -9.19
CA PHE A 216 1.61 -1.17 -8.72
C PHE A 216 0.63 -2.33 -8.71
N ASN A 217 -0.63 -2.10 -8.37
CA ASN A 217 -1.67 -3.13 -8.34
C ASN A 217 -2.20 -3.51 -9.73
N THR A 218 -2.04 -2.66 -10.76
CA THR A 218 -2.63 -2.85 -12.10
C THR A 218 -1.61 -3.13 -13.19
N CYS A 219 -0.46 -2.48 -13.17
CA CYS A 219 0.50 -2.50 -14.28
C CYS A 219 1.63 -3.52 -14.10
N PHE A 220 1.83 -4.03 -12.87
CA PHE A 220 2.83 -5.05 -12.58
C PHE A 220 2.16 -6.43 -12.58
N ILE A 221 1.80 -6.91 -13.76
CA ILE A 221 0.96 -8.11 -13.98
C ILE A 221 1.78 -9.41 -13.96
N THR A 222 3.10 -9.31 -14.14
CA THR A 222 4.00 -10.48 -14.15
C THR A 222 4.02 -11.18 -12.78
N PRO A 223 4.42 -12.48 -12.73
CA PRO A 223 4.59 -13.18 -11.46
C PRO A 223 5.46 -12.37 -10.48
N ILE A 224 5.01 -12.26 -9.25
CA ILE A 224 5.54 -11.35 -8.23
C ILE A 224 7.06 -11.51 -8.00
N LYS A 225 7.60 -12.73 -8.16
CA LYS A 225 9.04 -13.01 -8.02
C LYS A 225 9.91 -12.18 -8.98
N TYR A 226 9.44 -11.93 -10.20
CA TYR A 226 10.17 -11.10 -11.18
C TYR A 226 9.98 -9.61 -10.90
N ASN A 227 8.81 -9.22 -10.43
CA ASN A 227 8.52 -7.85 -10.05
C ASN A 227 9.38 -7.37 -8.85
N VAL A 228 9.76 -8.26 -7.92
CA VAL A 228 10.65 -7.94 -6.80
C VAL A 228 12.01 -7.41 -7.32
N ILE A 229 12.59 -8.08 -8.34
CA ILE A 229 13.87 -7.65 -8.92
C ILE A 229 13.74 -6.28 -9.57
N LEU A 230 12.66 -6.07 -10.34
CA LEU A 230 12.39 -4.79 -10.99
C LEU A 230 12.23 -3.66 -9.97
N LEU A 231 11.45 -3.88 -8.91
CA LEU A 231 11.24 -2.87 -7.86
C LEU A 231 12.51 -2.56 -7.09
N ALA A 232 13.34 -3.55 -6.79
CA ALA A 232 14.63 -3.31 -6.16
C ALA A 232 15.50 -2.38 -7.04
N SER A 233 15.51 -2.60 -8.37
CA SER A 233 16.22 -1.75 -9.31
C SER A 233 15.65 -0.33 -9.37
N ILE A 234 14.33 -0.17 -9.38
CA ILE A 234 13.65 1.13 -9.33
C ILE A 234 14.00 1.88 -8.02
N LEU A 235 14.00 1.16 -6.89
CA LEU A 235 14.32 1.75 -5.60
C LEU A 235 15.76 2.26 -5.56
N ILE A 236 16.72 1.46 -6.04
CA ILE A 236 18.15 1.83 -6.11
C ILE A 236 18.31 3.08 -6.99
N LEU A 237 17.71 3.09 -8.18
CA LEU A 237 17.78 4.25 -9.09
C LEU A 237 17.16 5.50 -8.45
N SER A 238 16.01 5.34 -7.78
CA SER A 238 15.33 6.45 -7.09
C SER A 238 16.21 7.03 -5.98
N PHE A 239 16.91 6.18 -5.23
CA PHE A 239 17.83 6.59 -4.17
C PHE A 239 19.06 7.31 -4.72
N ILE A 240 19.66 6.81 -5.81
CA ILE A 240 20.81 7.45 -6.48
C ILE A 240 20.42 8.85 -6.99
N ILE A 241 19.27 8.98 -7.64
CA ILE A 241 18.78 10.26 -8.17
C ILE A 241 18.47 11.26 -7.03
N PHE A 242 17.92 10.77 -5.93
CA PHE A 242 17.60 11.59 -4.77
C PHE A 242 18.87 12.17 -4.11
N ASN A 243 19.91 11.36 -3.93
CA ASN A 243 21.16 11.79 -3.29
C ASN A 243 21.97 12.77 -4.16
N LYS A 244 21.92 12.66 -5.50
CA LYS A 244 22.60 13.62 -6.39
C LYS A 244 22.06 15.06 -6.27
N LYS A 245 20.79 15.25 -5.89
CA LYS A 245 20.18 16.58 -5.73
C LYS A 245 20.46 17.23 -4.35
N THR A 246 20.85 16.44 -3.38
CA THR A 246 21.17 16.94 -2.02
C THR A 246 22.64 17.27 -1.83
N GLY A 247 23.51 16.88 -2.78
CA GLY A 247 24.96 17.17 -2.75
C GLY A 247 25.38 18.48 -3.41
N THR A 248 24.43 19.32 -3.89
CA THR A 248 24.69 20.61 -4.55
C THR A 248 23.95 21.76 -3.86
N ALA A 249 23.97 21.80 -2.51
CA ALA A 249 23.52 22.96 -1.75
C ALA A 249 24.51 23.28 -0.62
#